data_557c8127ddcc3726da0e5dbc37dd1b18
#
_entry.id   557c8127ddcc3726da0e5dbc37dd1b18
#
_cell.length_a   1.000
_cell.length_b   1.000
_cell.length_c   1.000
_cell.angle_alpha   90.00
_cell.angle_beta   90.00
_cell.angle_gamma   90.00
#
_symmetry.space_group_name_H-M   'P 1'
#
loop_
_entity.id
_entity.type
_entity.pdbx_description
1 polymer ?
#
loop_
_entity_poly.entity_id
_entity_poly.type
_entity_poly.pdbx_seq_one_letter_code
_entity_poly.pdbx_strand_id
1 'polypeptide(L)'
;LRVLITELNRSASHLVGMGAYGLDLGTFSPFLYAFREREKLLDLFEEVCGARLTYSYITVGGMTADLPPGWLQRCEAFLDQFEPVIREYHTLLTTNAIFVKRTANIGVLSSEMAIDYGCTGPVLRGSGVDIDLRRDGESIYTAMYDGYAFEVAVMKNGHYPRDHEYPAVPRL
;
A
#
# COMPACT_ATOMS: atom_id res chain seq x y z
N LEU A 1 -5.38 -4.51 16.72
CA LEU A 1 -6.33 -4.94 15.68
C LEU A 1 -6.69 -3.82 14.70
N ARG A 2 -7.03 -2.58 15.16
CA ARG A 2 -7.34 -1.45 14.26
C ARG A 2 -6.22 -1.19 13.26
N VAL A 3 -4.98 -1.14 13.71
CA VAL A 3 -3.81 -0.94 12.84
C VAL A 3 -3.72 -2.05 11.79
N LEU A 4 -3.84 -3.31 12.19
CA LEU A 4 -3.80 -4.45 11.28
C LEU A 4 -4.86 -4.32 10.17
N ILE A 5 -6.11 -4.09 10.54
CA ILE A 5 -7.20 -3.93 9.56
C ILE A 5 -6.98 -2.70 8.66
N THR A 6 -6.46 -1.60 9.20
CA THR A 6 -6.14 -0.40 8.42
C THR A 6 -5.05 -0.67 7.39
N GLU A 7 -4.00 -1.41 7.75
CA GLU A 7 -2.91 -1.74 6.83
C GLU A 7 -3.34 -2.77 5.77
N LEU A 8 -4.16 -3.76 6.13
CA LEU A 8 -4.75 -4.66 5.13
C LEU A 8 -5.64 -3.90 4.14
N ASN A 9 -6.45 -2.95 4.63
CA ASN A 9 -7.25 -2.07 3.77
C ASN A 9 -6.37 -1.19 2.87
N ARG A 10 -5.27 -0.66 3.39
CA ARG A 10 -4.28 0.07 2.61
C ARG A 10 -3.69 -0.80 1.49
N SER A 11 -3.34 -2.04 1.79
CA SER A 11 -2.84 -3.01 0.81
C SER A 11 -3.87 -3.28 -0.28
N ALA A 12 -5.14 -3.49 0.09
CA ALA A 12 -6.23 -3.67 -0.86
C ALA A 12 -6.42 -2.43 -1.76
N SER A 13 -6.26 -1.22 -1.22
CA SER A 13 -6.33 0.04 -1.96
C SER A 13 -5.15 0.21 -2.93
N HIS A 14 -3.93 -0.10 -2.48
CA HIS A 14 -2.75 -0.02 -3.34
C HIS A 14 -2.82 -1.00 -4.52
N LEU A 15 -3.37 -2.20 -4.32
CA LEU A 15 -3.59 -3.15 -5.41
C LEU A 15 -4.53 -2.58 -6.49
N VAL A 16 -5.61 -1.90 -6.10
CA VAL A 16 -6.49 -1.19 -7.05
C VAL A 16 -5.72 -0.09 -7.76
N GLY A 17 -5.00 0.75 -7.01
CA GLY A 17 -4.24 1.87 -7.57
C GLY A 17 -3.19 1.42 -8.59
N MET A 18 -2.41 0.38 -8.27
CA MET A 18 -1.42 -0.19 -9.19
C MET A 18 -2.06 -0.80 -10.44
N GLY A 19 -3.14 -1.55 -10.25
CA GLY A 19 -3.86 -2.16 -11.36
C GLY A 19 -4.45 -1.12 -12.31
N ALA A 20 -5.13 -0.11 -11.78
CA ALA A 20 -5.72 0.99 -12.55
C ALA A 20 -4.64 1.80 -13.28
N TYR A 21 -3.53 2.11 -12.61
CA TYR A 21 -2.41 2.81 -13.24
C TYR A 21 -1.82 2.02 -14.41
N GLY A 22 -1.73 0.70 -14.28
CA GLY A 22 -1.34 -0.18 -15.39
C GLY A 22 -2.30 -0.07 -16.59
N LEU A 23 -3.62 -0.03 -16.34
CA LEU A 23 -4.63 0.15 -17.38
C LEU A 23 -4.47 1.48 -18.11
N ASP A 24 -4.29 2.58 -17.39
CA ASP A 24 -4.10 3.92 -17.95
C ASP A 24 -2.85 3.99 -18.86
N LEU A 25 -1.85 3.18 -18.55
CA LEU A 25 -0.64 3.05 -19.36
C LEU A 25 -0.73 1.99 -20.46
N GLY A 26 -1.89 1.38 -20.64
CA GLY A 26 -2.19 0.46 -21.74
C GLY A 26 -1.80 -1.00 -21.48
N THR A 27 -1.62 -1.40 -20.22
CA THR A 27 -1.37 -2.80 -19.87
C THR A 27 -2.47 -3.36 -18.97
N PHE A 28 -3.14 -4.42 -19.41
CA PHE A 28 -4.28 -5.00 -18.70
C PHE A 28 -3.90 -6.06 -17.67
N SER A 29 -2.84 -6.83 -17.93
CA SER A 29 -2.46 -7.97 -17.08
C SER A 29 -2.21 -7.60 -15.62
N PRO A 30 -1.50 -6.51 -15.28
CA PRO A 30 -1.28 -6.12 -13.88
C PRO A 30 -2.57 -5.88 -13.10
N PHE A 31 -3.62 -5.39 -13.76
CA PHE A 31 -4.94 -5.22 -13.15
C PHE A 31 -5.53 -6.57 -12.69
N LEU A 32 -5.50 -7.57 -13.56
CA LEU A 32 -6.01 -8.91 -13.22
C LEU A 32 -5.23 -9.55 -12.08
N TYR A 33 -3.89 -9.45 -12.11
CA TYR A 33 -3.05 -9.99 -11.04
C TYR A 33 -3.27 -9.26 -9.71
N ALA A 34 -3.40 -7.94 -9.74
CA ALA A 34 -3.68 -7.15 -8.55
C ALA A 34 -5.04 -7.53 -7.92
N PHE A 35 -6.07 -7.71 -8.74
CA PHE A 35 -7.38 -8.10 -8.26
C PHE A 35 -7.43 -9.55 -7.78
N ARG A 36 -6.65 -10.47 -8.34
CA ARG A 36 -6.49 -11.82 -7.82
C ARG A 36 -6.07 -11.83 -6.34
N GLU A 37 -5.11 -11.00 -5.97
CA GLU A 37 -4.65 -10.91 -4.59
C GLU A 37 -5.60 -10.09 -3.71
N ARG A 38 -6.19 -9.07 -4.29
CA ARG A 38 -7.19 -8.25 -3.59
C ARG A 38 -8.40 -9.07 -3.16
N GLU A 39 -8.86 -10.01 -3.96
CA GLU A 39 -9.96 -10.90 -3.60
C GLU A 39 -9.68 -11.67 -2.30
N LYS A 40 -8.47 -12.17 -2.10
CA LYS A 40 -8.08 -12.85 -0.86
C LYS A 40 -8.17 -11.93 0.38
N LEU A 41 -7.83 -10.65 0.21
CA LEU A 41 -8.02 -9.64 1.28
C LEU A 41 -9.50 -9.39 1.56
N LEU A 42 -10.32 -9.33 0.52
CA LEU A 42 -11.77 -9.15 0.68
C LEU A 42 -12.42 -10.34 1.37
N ASP A 43 -11.95 -11.56 1.16
CA ASP A 43 -12.39 -12.76 1.89
C ASP A 43 -12.09 -12.60 3.39
N LEU A 44 -10.89 -12.12 3.75
CA LEU A 44 -10.54 -11.85 5.14
C LEU A 44 -11.43 -10.77 5.78
N PHE A 45 -11.81 -9.73 5.03
CA PHE A 45 -12.73 -8.71 5.52
C PHE A 45 -14.16 -9.24 5.67
N GLU A 46 -14.63 -10.03 4.72
CA GLU A 46 -15.95 -10.65 4.78
C GLU A 46 -16.11 -11.54 6.02
N GLU A 47 -15.07 -12.29 6.37
CA GLU A 47 -15.07 -13.12 7.58
C GLU A 47 -15.24 -12.33 8.88
N VAL A 48 -14.70 -11.10 8.97
CA VAL A 48 -14.75 -10.31 10.22
C VAL A 48 -15.94 -9.37 10.30
N CYS A 49 -16.50 -8.94 9.18
CA CYS A 49 -17.56 -7.93 9.19
C CYS A 49 -18.74 -8.26 8.26
N GLY A 50 -18.71 -9.38 7.56
CA GLY A 50 -19.79 -9.81 6.65
C GLY A 50 -19.88 -9.03 5.33
N ALA A 51 -18.91 -8.14 5.05
CA ALA A 51 -18.91 -7.32 3.84
C ALA A 51 -17.54 -7.32 3.15
N ARG A 52 -17.56 -7.43 1.83
CA ARG A 52 -16.35 -7.39 0.98
C ARG A 52 -15.93 -5.96 0.62
N LEU A 53 -16.91 -5.08 0.47
CA LEU A 53 -16.76 -3.66 0.17
C LEU A 53 -17.64 -2.85 1.11
N THR A 54 -17.29 -1.57 1.30
CA THR A 54 -18.03 -0.65 2.16
C THR A 54 -18.23 -1.17 3.60
N TYR A 55 -17.28 -1.96 4.08
CA TYR A 55 -17.31 -2.53 5.43
C TYR A 55 -17.13 -1.45 6.49
N SER A 56 -17.84 -1.61 7.60
CA SER A 56 -17.77 -0.74 8.78
C SER A 56 -17.41 -1.57 10.01
N TYR A 57 -16.14 -1.98 10.09
CA TYR A 57 -15.65 -2.84 11.16
C TYR A 57 -15.06 -2.05 12.33
N ILE A 58 -14.37 -0.93 12.03
CA ILE A 58 -13.82 -0.03 13.05
C ILE A 58 -14.89 0.98 13.44
N THR A 59 -15.20 1.06 14.73
CA THR A 59 -16.23 1.94 15.28
C THR A 59 -15.66 2.81 16.39
N VAL A 60 -16.42 3.84 16.79
CA VAL A 60 -16.10 4.64 17.97
C VAL A 60 -16.18 3.73 19.20
N GLY A 61 -15.10 3.69 19.95
CA GLY A 61 -14.98 2.84 21.13
C GLY A 61 -14.38 1.43 20.88
N GLY A 62 -14.27 0.96 19.62
CA GLY A 62 -13.70 -0.38 19.40
C GLY A 62 -13.86 -0.91 17.98
N MET A 63 -14.20 -2.18 17.92
CA MET A 63 -14.50 -2.95 16.73
C MET A 63 -15.90 -3.53 16.88
N THR A 64 -16.59 -3.77 15.76
CA THR A 64 -17.97 -4.30 15.77
C THR A 64 -18.06 -5.76 16.23
N ALA A 65 -17.01 -6.53 16.03
CA ALA A 65 -16.92 -7.93 16.41
C ALA A 65 -15.46 -8.31 16.71
N ASP A 66 -15.26 -9.42 17.40
CA ASP A 66 -13.95 -10.02 17.59
C ASP A 66 -13.55 -10.86 16.37
N LEU A 67 -12.27 -11.26 16.32
CA LEU A 67 -11.76 -12.07 15.20
C LEU A 67 -12.33 -13.50 15.27
N PRO A 68 -12.78 -14.05 14.14
CA PRO A 68 -13.14 -15.45 14.07
C PRO A 68 -11.96 -16.38 14.38
N PRO A 69 -12.21 -17.58 14.94
CA PRO A 69 -11.16 -18.56 15.20
C PRO A 69 -10.35 -18.85 13.92
N GLY A 70 -9.02 -18.85 14.04
CA GLY A 70 -8.11 -19.14 12.93
C GLY A 70 -7.93 -18.01 11.92
N TRP A 71 -8.55 -16.85 12.11
CA TRP A 71 -8.43 -15.73 11.19
C TRP A 71 -6.99 -15.18 11.11
N LEU A 72 -6.31 -15.03 12.24
CA LEU A 72 -4.91 -14.55 12.25
C LEU A 72 -3.97 -15.47 11.47
N GLN A 73 -4.15 -16.79 11.59
CA GLN A 73 -3.36 -17.77 10.86
C GLN A 73 -3.60 -17.68 9.34
N ARG A 74 -4.86 -17.42 8.92
CA ARG A 74 -5.15 -17.19 7.49
C ARG A 74 -4.58 -15.87 6.97
N CYS A 75 -4.61 -14.84 7.78
CA CYS A 75 -3.98 -13.55 7.47
C CYS A 75 -2.46 -13.70 7.30
N GLU A 76 -1.80 -14.38 8.23
CA GLU A 76 -0.37 -14.69 8.16
C GLU A 76 -0.02 -15.50 6.90
N ALA A 77 -0.76 -16.56 6.63
CA ALA A 77 -0.58 -17.37 5.43
C ALA A 77 -0.78 -16.56 4.13
N PHE A 78 -1.71 -15.60 4.12
CA PHE A 78 -1.85 -14.67 3.02
C PHE A 78 -0.61 -13.77 2.86
N LEU A 79 -0.09 -13.21 3.95
CA LEU A 79 1.08 -12.33 3.91
C LEU A 79 2.33 -13.06 3.40
N ASP A 80 2.55 -14.31 3.84
CA ASP A 80 3.65 -15.15 3.37
C ASP A 80 3.59 -15.41 1.85
N GLN A 81 2.37 -15.59 1.33
CA GLN A 81 2.13 -15.79 -0.11
C GLN A 81 2.22 -14.48 -0.90
N PHE A 82 1.98 -13.34 -0.27
CA PHE A 82 1.89 -12.04 -0.94
C PHE A 82 3.26 -11.47 -1.27
N GLU A 83 4.29 -11.70 -0.48
CA GLU A 83 5.63 -11.18 -0.72
C GLU A 83 6.20 -11.59 -2.11
N PRO A 84 6.16 -12.86 -2.52
CA PRO A 84 6.56 -13.25 -3.88
C PRO A 84 5.76 -12.56 -4.99
N VAL A 85 4.48 -12.29 -4.75
CA VAL A 85 3.60 -11.63 -5.73
C VAL A 85 4.01 -10.19 -5.98
N ILE A 86 4.51 -9.50 -4.98
CA ILE A 86 5.06 -8.14 -5.14
C ILE A 86 6.20 -8.15 -6.17
N ARG A 87 7.04 -9.16 -6.18
CA ARG A 87 8.12 -9.34 -7.17
C ARG A 87 7.56 -9.51 -8.59
N GLU A 88 6.46 -10.25 -8.71
CA GLU A 88 5.76 -10.41 -9.98
C GLU A 88 5.27 -9.05 -10.53
N TYR A 89 4.71 -8.18 -9.68
CA TYR A 89 4.29 -6.83 -10.07
C TYR A 89 5.47 -5.95 -10.49
N HIS A 90 6.61 -6.05 -9.84
CA HIS A 90 7.81 -5.34 -10.28
C HIS A 90 8.22 -5.74 -11.70
N THR A 91 8.18 -7.04 -12.00
CA THR A 91 8.51 -7.56 -13.32
C THR A 91 7.51 -7.08 -14.37
N LEU A 92 6.21 -7.08 -14.02
CA LEU A 92 5.14 -6.71 -14.95
C LEU A 92 5.06 -5.20 -15.22
N LEU A 93 5.33 -4.36 -14.22
CA LEU A 93 5.18 -2.91 -14.27
C LEU A 93 6.50 -2.16 -14.13
N THR A 94 7.04 -2.09 -12.91
CA THR A 94 8.06 -1.10 -12.55
C THR A 94 9.39 -1.28 -13.28
N THR A 95 9.74 -2.50 -13.68
CA THR A 95 10.94 -2.81 -14.47
C THR A 95 10.64 -2.97 -15.97
N ASN A 96 9.38 -2.89 -16.38
CA ASN A 96 9.00 -3.00 -17.78
C ASN A 96 9.50 -1.78 -18.56
N ALA A 97 10.25 -2.02 -19.63
CA ALA A 97 10.86 -0.94 -20.43
C ALA A 97 9.84 0.02 -21.07
N ILE A 98 8.65 -0.48 -21.42
CA ILE A 98 7.57 0.35 -21.99
C ILE A 98 7.00 1.23 -20.89
N PHE A 99 6.73 0.66 -19.72
CA PHE A 99 6.23 1.39 -18.55
C PHE A 99 7.21 2.51 -18.18
N VAL A 100 8.49 2.18 -18.01
CA VAL A 100 9.55 3.16 -17.69
C VAL A 100 9.62 4.27 -18.73
N LYS A 101 9.58 3.97 -20.04
CA LYS A 101 9.61 4.98 -21.11
C LYS A 101 8.38 5.90 -21.10
N ARG A 102 7.24 5.43 -20.61
CA ARG A 102 6.00 6.22 -20.54
C ARG A 102 5.86 7.04 -19.28
N THR A 103 6.62 6.75 -18.23
CA THR A 103 6.47 7.39 -16.93
C THR A 103 7.70 8.18 -16.50
N ALA A 104 8.91 7.75 -16.88
CA ALA A 104 10.14 8.40 -16.44
C ALA A 104 10.22 9.85 -16.92
N ASN A 105 10.48 10.77 -16.00
CA ASN A 105 10.59 12.21 -16.23
C ASN A 105 9.31 12.88 -16.77
N ILE A 106 8.16 12.25 -16.61
CA ILE A 106 6.86 12.83 -16.99
C ILE A 106 6.10 13.20 -15.71
N GLY A 107 5.57 14.43 -15.66
CA GLY A 107 4.81 14.92 -14.51
C GLY A 107 5.67 15.04 -13.24
N VAL A 108 6.90 15.49 -13.37
CA VAL A 108 7.82 15.65 -12.23
C VAL A 108 7.25 16.67 -11.25
N LEU A 109 7.06 16.23 -10.02
CA LEU A 109 6.64 17.06 -8.90
C LEU A 109 7.84 17.32 -7.99
N SER A 110 8.25 18.60 -7.88
CA SER A 110 9.35 18.97 -6.97
C SER A 110 8.93 18.84 -5.50
N SER A 111 9.90 18.67 -4.62
CA SER A 111 9.65 18.61 -3.18
C SER A 111 8.95 19.87 -2.64
N GLU A 112 9.36 21.04 -3.10
CA GLU A 112 8.75 22.32 -2.74
C GLU A 112 7.28 22.38 -3.15
N MET A 113 7.00 22.08 -4.43
CA MET A 113 5.63 22.04 -4.95
C MET A 113 4.77 20.99 -4.23
N ALA A 114 5.32 19.82 -3.92
CA ALA A 114 4.61 18.78 -3.18
C ALA A 114 4.20 19.25 -1.79
N ILE A 115 5.06 19.98 -1.10
CA ILE A 115 4.78 20.56 0.22
C ILE A 115 3.73 21.68 0.09
N ASP A 116 3.86 22.58 -0.86
CA ASP A 116 2.94 23.71 -1.06
C ASP A 116 1.51 23.24 -1.38
N TYR A 117 1.38 22.15 -2.13
CA TYR A 117 0.07 21.52 -2.39
C TYR A 117 -0.44 20.61 -1.26
N GLY A 118 0.29 20.48 -0.15
CA GLY A 118 -0.10 19.64 0.97
C GLY A 118 -0.10 18.14 0.64
N CYS A 119 0.74 17.71 -0.27
CA CYS A 119 0.88 16.29 -0.60
C CYS A 119 1.40 15.50 0.59
N THR A 120 0.95 14.27 0.74
CA THR A 120 1.39 13.33 1.77
C THR A 120 1.60 11.94 1.18
N GLY A 121 2.08 11.00 2.00
CA GLY A 121 2.20 9.59 1.64
C GLY A 121 3.17 9.33 0.48
N PRO A 122 2.88 8.33 -0.36
CA PRO A 122 3.78 7.91 -1.45
C PRO A 122 4.12 9.03 -2.44
N VAL A 123 3.19 9.96 -2.71
CA VAL A 123 3.41 11.09 -3.63
C VAL A 123 4.50 12.02 -3.07
N LEU A 124 4.39 12.40 -1.80
CA LEU A 124 5.39 13.26 -1.15
C LEU A 124 6.75 12.56 -1.04
N ARG A 125 6.76 11.30 -0.63
CA ARG A 125 8.00 10.51 -0.53
C ARG A 125 8.61 10.21 -1.91
N GLY A 126 7.79 10.07 -2.94
CA GLY A 126 8.24 9.99 -4.32
C GLY A 126 8.94 11.27 -4.81
N SER A 127 8.63 12.43 -4.22
CA SER A 127 9.31 13.71 -4.44
C SER A 127 10.57 13.89 -3.56
N GLY A 128 10.97 12.86 -2.79
CA GLY A 128 12.21 12.87 -2.00
C GLY A 128 12.07 13.43 -0.57
N VAL A 129 10.86 13.74 -0.13
CA VAL A 129 10.61 14.26 1.22
C VAL A 129 10.37 13.10 2.19
N ASP A 130 11.21 12.98 3.21
CA ASP A 130 11.15 11.90 4.21
C ASP A 130 10.15 12.26 5.34
N ILE A 131 8.87 12.25 4.99
CA ILE A 131 7.77 12.43 5.95
C ILE A 131 6.75 11.30 5.77
N ASP A 132 6.39 10.67 6.88
CA ASP A 132 5.28 9.72 6.96
C ASP A 132 4.40 10.05 8.17
N LEU A 133 3.13 10.33 7.94
CA LEU A 133 2.17 10.72 8.98
C LEU A 133 1.94 9.65 10.05
N ARG A 134 2.33 8.41 9.77
CA ARG A 134 2.31 7.32 10.77
C ARG A 134 3.47 7.44 11.76
N ARG A 135 4.59 8.08 11.35
CA ARG A 135 5.83 8.24 12.12
C ARG A 135 6.01 9.68 12.61
N ASP A 136 5.80 10.64 11.72
CA ASP A 136 6.26 12.03 11.87
C ASP A 136 5.08 12.99 12.03
N GLY A 137 4.30 12.85 13.08
CA GLY A 137 3.17 13.75 13.31
C GLY A 137 2.75 13.80 14.77
N GLU A 138 1.95 14.78 15.13
CA GLU A 138 1.34 14.94 16.46
C GLU A 138 -0.16 14.60 16.41
N SER A 139 -0.57 13.70 15.54
CA SER A 139 -1.97 13.33 15.34
C SER A 139 -2.33 12.03 16.06
N ILE A 140 -3.63 11.83 16.25
CA ILE A 140 -4.18 10.53 16.69
C ILE A 140 -3.74 9.40 15.75
N TYR A 141 -3.57 9.70 14.47
CA TYR A 141 -3.10 8.74 13.48
C TYR A 141 -1.67 8.26 13.78
N THR A 142 -0.76 9.18 14.09
CA THR A 142 0.61 8.84 14.54
C THR A 142 0.59 8.05 15.82
N ALA A 143 -0.22 8.44 16.80
CA ALA A 143 -0.34 7.73 18.08
C ALA A 143 -0.86 6.28 17.92
N MET A 144 -1.63 5.98 16.87
CA MET A 144 -2.07 4.60 16.58
C MET A 144 -0.91 3.68 16.20
N TYR A 145 0.17 4.22 15.65
CA TYR A 145 1.36 3.47 15.21
C TYR A 145 2.50 3.48 16.24
N ASP A 146 2.31 4.13 17.39
CA ASP A 146 3.29 4.14 18.45
C ASP A 146 3.60 2.71 18.93
N GLY A 147 4.88 2.40 19.03
CA GLY A 147 5.37 1.06 19.38
C GLY A 147 5.43 0.05 18.22
N TYR A 148 5.02 0.42 17.01
CA TYR A 148 5.19 -0.43 15.82
C TYR A 148 6.46 -0.04 15.06
N ALA A 149 7.30 -1.02 14.76
CA ALA A 149 8.46 -0.84 13.89
C ALA A 149 8.06 -1.08 12.43
N PHE A 150 8.27 -0.11 11.55
CA PHE A 150 8.07 -0.24 10.12
C PHE A 150 9.04 0.63 9.32
N GLU A 151 9.34 0.22 8.11
CA GLU A 151 10.19 0.97 7.20
C GLU A 151 9.38 1.92 6.32
N VAL A 152 9.98 3.06 6.03
CA VAL A 152 9.38 4.08 5.15
C VAL A 152 10.22 4.21 3.90
N ALA A 153 9.64 3.89 2.75
CA ALA A 153 10.32 4.05 1.46
C ALA A 153 10.28 5.51 1.00
N VAL A 154 11.45 6.09 0.78
CA VAL A 154 11.63 7.47 0.29
C VAL A 154 12.53 7.45 -0.93
N MET A 155 12.17 8.20 -1.97
CA MET A 155 13.01 8.37 -3.15
C MET A 155 14.20 9.28 -2.81
N LYS A 156 15.43 8.84 -3.09
CA LYS A 156 16.64 9.64 -2.93
C LYS A 156 17.38 9.72 -4.27
N ASN A 157 17.70 10.95 -4.70
CA ASN A 157 18.43 11.21 -5.96
C ASN A 157 17.80 10.54 -7.21
N GLY A 158 16.47 10.54 -7.30
CA GLY A 158 15.76 9.90 -8.41
C GLY A 158 15.73 8.38 -8.39
N HIS A 159 16.21 7.77 -7.30
CA HIS A 159 16.19 6.33 -7.09
C HIS A 159 15.64 6.00 -5.70
N TYR A 160 14.85 4.96 -5.60
CA TYR A 160 14.60 4.32 -4.32
C TYR A 160 15.85 3.58 -3.86
N PRO A 161 16.11 3.46 -2.55
CA PRO A 161 17.24 2.70 -2.05
C PRO A 161 17.23 1.29 -2.62
N ARG A 162 18.32 0.90 -3.29
CA ARG A 162 18.44 -0.42 -3.94
C ARG A 162 18.62 -1.58 -2.96
N ASP A 163 18.93 -1.28 -1.72
CA ASP A 163 19.24 -2.28 -0.69
C ASP A 163 18.00 -3.04 -0.21
N HIS A 164 16.83 -2.52 -0.49
CA HIS A 164 15.57 -3.23 -0.36
C HIS A 164 15.02 -3.40 -1.76
N GLU A 165 15.05 -4.60 -2.27
CA GLU A 165 14.72 -4.96 -3.66
C GLU A 165 13.35 -4.49 -4.18
N TYR A 166 12.58 -3.70 -3.38
CA TYR A 166 11.22 -3.29 -3.72
C TYR A 166 10.92 -1.84 -3.34
N PRO A 167 11.01 -0.92 -4.28
CA PRO A 167 10.93 0.51 -4.01
C PRO A 167 9.53 1.11 -3.99
N ALA A 168 8.46 0.41 -3.96
CA ALA A 168 7.15 1.07 -4.05
C ALA A 168 6.02 0.47 -3.22
N VAL A 169 6.27 -0.58 -2.49
CA VAL A 169 5.25 -1.12 -1.58
C VAL A 169 5.78 -0.96 -0.16
N PRO A 170 5.09 -0.19 0.70
CA PRO A 170 5.41 -0.21 2.13
C PRO A 170 5.37 -1.65 2.60
N ARG A 171 6.46 -2.13 3.21
CA ARG A 171 6.39 -3.37 3.97
C ARG A 171 5.38 -3.14 5.09
N LEU A 172 4.39 -3.96 5.15
CA LEU A 172 3.42 -4.01 6.24
C LEU A 172 4.06 -4.52 7.50
#